data_46b5cdf1057cd277b7c1ab5b517de6be
#
_entry.id   46b5cdf1057cd277b7c1ab5b517de6be
#
_cell.length_a   1.000
_cell.length_b   1.000
_cell.length_c   1.000
_cell.angle_alpha   90.00
_cell.angle_beta   90.00
_cell.angle_gamma   90.00
#
_symmetry.space_group_name_H-M   'P 1'
#
loop_
_entity.id
_entity.type
_entity.pdbx_description
1 polymer ?
#
loop_
_entity_poly.entity_id
_entity_poly.type
_entity_poly.pdbx_seq_one_letter_code
_entity_poly.pdbx_strand_id
1 'polypeptide(L)'
;DVYKRQGESVLASLNLALDLAKENKIHAINFGPFNKTSLKLGGNKYSDELHLMAEKLEVKNFFCEFNVIDNFWTARVSSHIPIKEVPEHVKKEKIIKPIKLINEAMKLNGIKNPRVAVQALNPHAEFGTEEKEEIIPAIEEAKKLGIDADGPLPCDTSFITAYKNGNHDCIVGMYHDALQSGLK
;
A
#
# COMPACT_ATOMS: atom_id res chain seq x y z
N ASP A 1 0.00 -2.05 -35.73
CA ASP A 1 0.59 -1.23 -34.68
C ASP A 1 1.39 -2.11 -33.71
N VAL A 2 2.69 -1.82 -33.61
CA VAL A 2 3.61 -2.60 -32.77
C VAL A 2 3.24 -2.47 -31.29
N TYR A 3 2.90 -1.28 -30.82
CA TYR A 3 2.51 -1.06 -29.42
C TYR A 3 1.23 -1.79 -29.02
N LYS A 4 0.25 -1.87 -29.92
CA LYS A 4 -0.96 -2.65 -29.70
C LYS A 4 -0.65 -4.13 -29.55
N ARG A 5 0.11 -4.71 -30.47
CA ARG A 5 0.52 -6.12 -30.43
C ARG A 5 1.34 -6.45 -29.19
N GLN A 6 2.23 -5.52 -28.76
CA GLN A 6 2.98 -5.65 -27.52
C GLN A 6 2.04 -5.68 -26.31
N GLY A 7 1.06 -4.79 -26.25
CA GLY A 7 0.07 -4.74 -25.17
C GLY A 7 -0.78 -6.02 -25.13
N GLU A 8 -1.25 -6.49 -26.26
CA GLU A 8 -2.00 -7.76 -26.37
C GLU A 8 -1.18 -8.96 -25.86
N SER A 9 0.09 -9.06 -26.24
CA SER A 9 1.00 -10.12 -25.80
C SER A 9 1.25 -10.07 -24.29
N VAL A 10 1.50 -8.88 -23.74
CA VAL A 10 1.71 -8.71 -22.30
C VAL A 10 0.46 -9.08 -21.51
N LEU A 11 -0.72 -8.62 -21.95
CA LEU A 11 -1.99 -8.97 -21.31
C LEU A 11 -2.27 -10.49 -21.37
N ALA A 12 -1.98 -11.13 -22.48
CA ALA A 12 -2.14 -12.59 -22.60
C ALA A 12 -1.24 -13.32 -21.61
N SER A 13 0.04 -12.91 -21.51
CA SER A 13 1.00 -13.51 -20.58
C SER A 13 0.59 -13.30 -19.11
N LEU A 14 0.17 -12.07 -18.76
CA LEU A 14 -0.28 -11.75 -17.41
C LEU A 14 -1.55 -12.52 -17.04
N ASN A 15 -2.53 -12.59 -17.93
CA ASN A 15 -3.75 -13.37 -17.71
C ASN A 15 -3.44 -14.86 -17.49
N LEU A 16 -2.55 -15.45 -18.30
CA LEU A 16 -2.13 -16.84 -18.10
C LEU A 16 -1.46 -17.04 -16.73
N ALA A 17 -0.59 -16.13 -16.33
CA ALA A 17 0.05 -16.21 -15.00
C ALA A 17 -0.98 -16.12 -13.87
N LEU A 18 -1.97 -15.23 -13.98
CA LEU A 18 -3.05 -15.10 -13.01
C LEU A 18 -3.95 -16.35 -12.94
N ASP A 19 -4.25 -16.97 -14.10
CA ASP A 19 -5.00 -18.22 -14.14
C ASP A 19 -4.22 -19.36 -13.46
N LEU A 20 -2.92 -19.47 -13.71
CA LEU A 20 -2.05 -20.45 -13.04
C LEU A 20 -1.97 -20.20 -11.51
N ALA A 21 -1.98 -18.94 -11.09
CA ALA A 21 -2.01 -18.58 -9.67
C ALA A 21 -3.35 -18.98 -9.02
N LYS A 22 -4.49 -18.74 -9.68
CA LYS A 22 -5.82 -19.19 -9.22
C LYS A 22 -5.90 -20.71 -9.07
N GLU A 23 -5.25 -21.45 -9.96
CA GLU A 23 -5.17 -22.91 -9.92
C GLU A 23 -4.12 -23.44 -8.92
N ASN A 24 -3.46 -22.59 -8.15
CA ASN A 24 -2.37 -22.94 -7.24
C ASN A 24 -1.19 -23.67 -7.91
N LYS A 25 -0.98 -23.46 -9.20
CA LYS A 25 0.14 -24.03 -9.95
C LYS A 25 1.43 -23.23 -9.81
N ILE A 26 1.33 -21.96 -9.43
CA ILE A 26 2.43 -21.07 -9.14
C ILE A 26 2.18 -20.33 -7.82
N HIS A 27 3.26 -19.93 -7.12
CA HIS A 27 3.20 -19.28 -5.81
C HIS A 27 3.39 -17.76 -5.87
N ALA A 28 3.95 -17.28 -6.98
CA ALA A 28 4.22 -15.85 -7.17
C ALA A 28 4.27 -15.51 -8.65
N ILE A 29 3.99 -14.25 -8.95
CA ILE A 29 4.14 -13.65 -10.28
C ILE A 29 5.16 -12.53 -10.14
N ASN A 30 6.27 -12.63 -10.87
CA ASN A 30 7.26 -11.57 -10.98
C ASN A 30 7.23 -11.00 -12.40
N PHE A 31 7.16 -9.68 -12.51
CA PHE A 31 7.09 -8.99 -13.80
C PHE A 31 7.90 -7.70 -13.78
N GLY A 32 8.42 -7.32 -14.94
CA GLY A 32 9.08 -6.04 -15.16
C GLY A 32 8.07 -4.91 -15.39
N PRO A 33 8.54 -3.67 -15.55
CA PRO A 33 7.67 -2.52 -15.78
C PRO A 33 6.90 -2.67 -17.11
N PHE A 34 5.61 -2.41 -17.05
CA PHE A 34 4.74 -2.41 -18.23
C PHE A 34 4.65 -1.02 -18.88
N ASN A 35 4.55 -1.00 -20.20
CA ASN A 35 4.19 0.22 -20.92
C ASN A 35 2.67 0.42 -20.86
N LYS A 36 2.21 1.37 -20.06
CA LYS A 36 0.77 1.64 -19.82
C LYS A 36 0.00 1.98 -21.11
N THR A 37 0.65 2.69 -22.04
CA THR A 37 0.04 3.02 -23.34
C THR A 37 -0.18 1.76 -24.17
N SER A 38 0.84 0.89 -24.24
CA SER A 38 0.71 -0.39 -24.94
C SER A 38 -0.37 -1.28 -24.34
N LEU A 39 -0.42 -1.39 -23.00
CA LEU A 39 -1.48 -2.15 -22.30
C LEU A 39 -2.88 -1.63 -22.66
N LYS A 40 -3.06 -0.30 -22.63
CA LYS A 40 -4.34 0.33 -22.99
C LYS A 40 -4.72 0.06 -24.44
N LEU A 41 -3.77 0.18 -25.38
CA LEU A 41 -3.97 -0.15 -26.79
C LEU A 41 -4.25 -1.63 -27.00
N GLY A 42 -3.67 -2.52 -26.17
CA GLY A 42 -3.90 -3.95 -26.15
C GLY A 42 -5.23 -4.39 -25.52
N GLY A 43 -6.02 -3.45 -24.99
CA GLY A 43 -7.35 -3.72 -24.43
C GLY A 43 -7.47 -3.72 -22.91
N ASN A 44 -6.44 -3.29 -22.19
CA ASN A 44 -6.56 -3.09 -20.74
C ASN A 44 -7.55 -1.95 -20.42
N LYS A 45 -8.55 -2.27 -19.61
CA LYS A 45 -9.62 -1.34 -19.20
C LYS A 45 -9.40 -0.75 -17.80
N TYR A 46 -8.41 -1.25 -17.06
CA TYR A 46 -8.14 -0.85 -15.69
C TYR A 46 -7.13 0.32 -15.64
N SER A 47 -7.16 1.05 -14.54
CA SER A 47 -6.27 2.20 -14.30
C SER A 47 -4.79 1.79 -14.25
N ASP A 48 -4.53 0.62 -13.68
CA ASP A 48 -3.20 0.06 -13.46
C ASP A 48 -3.23 -1.47 -13.36
N GLU A 49 -2.05 -2.06 -13.21
CA GLU A 49 -1.86 -3.50 -13.13
C GLU A 49 -2.45 -4.10 -11.85
N LEU A 50 -2.41 -3.35 -10.74
CA LEU A 50 -2.93 -3.79 -9.45
C LEU A 50 -4.45 -4.02 -9.52
N HIS A 51 -5.18 -3.09 -10.12
CA HIS A 51 -6.63 -3.22 -10.32
C HIS A 51 -6.98 -4.34 -11.30
N LEU A 52 -6.19 -4.52 -12.38
CA LEU A 52 -6.35 -5.65 -13.28
C LEU A 52 -6.21 -6.98 -12.53
N MET A 53 -5.14 -7.12 -11.71
CA MET A 53 -4.89 -8.34 -10.95
C MET A 53 -5.97 -8.58 -9.90
N ALA A 54 -6.38 -7.54 -9.17
CA ALA A 54 -7.43 -7.64 -8.16
C ALA A 54 -8.75 -8.12 -8.75
N GLU A 55 -9.17 -7.58 -9.90
CA GLU A 55 -10.38 -8.02 -10.61
C GLU A 55 -10.27 -9.48 -11.08
N LYS A 56 -9.15 -9.82 -11.71
CA LYS A 56 -8.91 -11.20 -12.20
C LYS A 56 -8.87 -12.23 -11.07
N LEU A 57 -8.31 -11.87 -9.93
CA LEU A 57 -8.24 -12.72 -8.74
C LEU A 57 -9.52 -12.63 -7.88
N GLU A 58 -10.52 -11.85 -8.30
CA GLU A 58 -11.80 -11.67 -7.60
C GLU A 58 -11.65 -11.15 -6.18
N VAL A 59 -10.64 -10.28 -5.97
CA VAL A 59 -10.38 -9.65 -4.66
C VAL A 59 -11.47 -8.62 -4.37
N LYS A 60 -12.29 -8.90 -3.36
CA LYS A 60 -13.41 -8.03 -2.94
C LYS A 60 -13.07 -7.10 -1.79
N ASN A 61 -12.03 -7.43 -1.06
CA ASN A 61 -11.58 -6.66 0.10
C ASN A 61 -10.62 -5.54 -0.32
N PHE A 62 -10.26 -4.68 0.64
CA PHE A 62 -9.23 -3.67 0.43
C PHE A 62 -7.90 -4.33 0.06
N PHE A 63 -7.22 -3.75 -0.90
CA PHE A 63 -5.88 -4.14 -1.35
C PHE A 63 -5.03 -2.89 -1.59
N CYS A 64 -3.73 -3.00 -1.42
CA CYS A 64 -2.76 -1.96 -1.75
C CYS A 64 -1.40 -2.57 -2.05
N GLU A 65 -0.51 -1.76 -2.61
CA GLU A 65 0.90 -2.11 -2.79
C GLU A 65 1.65 -1.96 -1.48
N PHE A 66 2.55 -2.90 -1.21
CA PHE A 66 3.61 -2.73 -0.21
C PHE A 66 4.93 -2.42 -0.91
N ASN A 67 5.70 -1.50 -0.34
CA ASN A 67 7.11 -1.38 -0.67
C ASN A 67 7.90 -2.01 0.48
N VAL A 68 8.89 -2.80 0.13
CA VAL A 68 9.69 -3.55 1.08
C VAL A 68 11.15 -3.17 0.91
N ILE A 69 11.80 -2.79 2.01
CA ILE A 69 13.24 -2.58 2.11
C ILE A 69 13.75 -3.45 3.24
N ASP A 70 14.68 -4.34 2.95
CA ASP A 70 15.11 -5.39 3.88
C ASP A 70 13.89 -6.15 4.45
N ASN A 71 13.68 -6.06 5.76
CA ASN A 71 12.54 -6.65 6.45
C ASN A 71 11.47 -5.61 6.85
N PHE A 72 11.62 -4.35 6.43
CA PHE A 72 10.72 -3.27 6.78
C PHE A 72 9.73 -3.01 5.64
N TRP A 73 8.43 -3.01 5.96
CA TRP A 73 7.36 -2.90 4.99
C TRP A 73 6.65 -1.57 5.10
N THR A 74 6.16 -1.07 3.99
CA THR A 74 5.38 0.16 3.96
C THR A 74 4.06 -0.02 3.23
N ALA A 75 3.02 0.61 3.74
CA ALA A 75 1.71 0.75 3.11
C ALA A 75 1.27 2.21 3.14
N ARG A 76 0.28 2.58 2.34
CA ARG A 76 -0.23 3.95 2.29
C ARG A 76 -1.74 4.02 2.16
N VAL A 77 -2.30 5.08 2.72
CA VAL A 77 -3.74 5.36 2.70
C VAL A 77 -4.17 5.87 1.33
N SER A 78 -3.40 6.81 0.78
CA SER A 78 -3.62 7.35 -0.56
C SER A 78 -2.38 7.18 -1.44
N SER A 79 -2.59 6.95 -2.73
CA SER A 79 -1.54 6.81 -3.74
C SER A 79 -1.81 7.81 -4.85
N HIS A 80 -1.36 7.71 -5.99
CA HIS A 80 -1.46 8.50 -7.23
C HIS A 80 -2.69 9.46 -7.34
N ILE A 81 -2.90 10.32 -6.34
CA ILE A 81 -3.94 11.35 -6.31
C ILE A 81 -3.32 12.75 -6.21
N PRO A 82 -4.00 13.80 -6.68
CA PRO A 82 -3.54 15.17 -6.47
C PRO A 82 -3.43 15.51 -4.97
N ILE A 83 -2.39 16.25 -4.58
CA ILE A 83 -2.15 16.61 -3.18
C ILE A 83 -3.35 17.31 -2.52
N LYS A 84 -4.09 18.11 -3.27
CA LYS A 84 -5.31 18.80 -2.79
C LYS A 84 -6.44 17.85 -2.37
N GLU A 85 -6.40 16.60 -2.84
CA GLU A 85 -7.41 15.58 -2.54
C GLU A 85 -6.99 14.68 -1.36
N VAL A 86 -5.73 14.77 -0.92
CA VAL A 86 -5.20 13.93 0.16
C VAL A 86 -6.03 14.01 1.44
N PRO A 87 -6.43 15.21 1.95
CA PRO A 87 -7.22 15.29 3.19
C PRO A 87 -8.58 14.58 3.11
N GLU A 88 -9.20 14.51 1.92
CA GLU A 88 -10.46 13.79 1.70
C GLU A 88 -10.27 12.25 1.74
N HIS A 89 -9.04 11.79 1.54
CA HIS A 89 -8.68 10.39 1.64
C HIS A 89 -8.17 10.00 3.03
N VAL A 90 -7.71 10.95 3.83
CA VAL A 90 -7.26 10.72 5.22
C VAL A 90 -8.47 10.71 6.15
N LYS A 91 -9.18 9.57 6.15
CA LYS A 91 -10.35 9.30 6.97
C LYS A 91 -10.14 8.04 7.79
N LYS A 92 -10.63 8.03 9.03
CA LYS A 92 -10.48 6.90 9.96
C LYS A 92 -10.76 5.56 9.29
N GLU A 93 -11.88 5.44 8.57
CA GLU A 93 -12.29 4.20 7.90
C GLU A 93 -11.37 3.79 6.74
N LYS A 94 -10.64 4.75 6.17
CA LYS A 94 -9.66 4.49 5.12
C LYS A 94 -8.29 4.16 5.70
N ILE A 95 -7.91 4.79 6.82
CA ILE A 95 -6.61 4.58 7.49
C ILE A 95 -6.54 3.18 8.12
N ILE A 96 -7.59 2.73 8.75
CA ILE A 96 -7.62 1.42 9.42
C ILE A 96 -7.41 0.25 8.44
N LYS A 97 -7.78 0.40 7.17
CA LYS A 97 -7.67 -0.66 6.16
C LYS A 97 -6.21 -1.06 5.87
N PRO A 98 -5.29 -0.15 5.48
CA PRO A 98 -3.89 -0.51 5.29
C PRO A 98 -3.20 -0.93 6.59
N ILE A 99 -3.59 -0.41 7.77
CA ILE A 99 -3.06 -0.88 9.05
C ILE A 99 -3.40 -2.36 9.27
N LYS A 100 -4.65 -2.75 9.05
CA LYS A 100 -5.07 -4.16 9.16
C LYS A 100 -4.37 -5.03 8.13
N LEU A 101 -4.34 -4.59 6.87
CA LEU A 101 -3.77 -5.36 5.78
C LEU A 101 -2.26 -5.62 5.99
N ILE A 102 -1.49 -4.59 6.35
CA ILE A 102 -0.04 -4.76 6.57
C ILE A 102 0.24 -5.63 7.81
N ASN A 103 -0.53 -5.48 8.88
CA ASN A 103 -0.43 -6.33 10.06
C ASN A 103 -0.69 -7.81 9.73
N GLU A 104 -1.71 -8.11 8.93
CA GLU A 104 -2.02 -9.47 8.49
C GLU A 104 -0.91 -10.01 7.58
N ALA A 105 -0.45 -9.22 6.61
CA ALA A 105 0.64 -9.60 5.71
C ALA A 105 1.94 -9.88 6.46
N MET A 106 2.29 -9.06 7.45
CA MET A 106 3.48 -9.28 8.30
C MET A 106 3.35 -10.55 9.13
N LYS A 107 2.16 -10.87 9.64
CA LYS A 107 1.91 -12.14 10.35
C LYS A 107 2.08 -13.34 9.43
N LEU A 108 1.57 -13.26 8.20
CA LEU A 108 1.80 -14.30 7.18
C LEU A 108 3.28 -14.46 6.84
N ASN A 109 4.05 -13.38 6.90
CA ASN A 109 5.51 -13.39 6.73
C ASN A 109 6.29 -13.87 7.98
N GLY A 110 5.59 -14.32 9.03
CA GLY A 110 6.20 -14.94 10.21
C GLY A 110 6.43 -14.01 11.41
N ILE A 111 6.07 -12.74 11.33
CA ILE A 111 6.16 -11.80 12.46
C ILE A 111 4.91 -11.96 13.32
N LYS A 112 5.04 -12.55 14.50
CA LYS A 112 3.89 -12.87 15.37
C LYS A 112 3.10 -11.64 15.81
N ASN A 113 3.80 -10.58 16.21
CA ASN A 113 3.22 -9.34 16.72
C ASN A 113 3.87 -8.15 15.99
N PRO A 114 3.44 -7.82 14.77
CA PRO A 114 3.98 -6.71 14.01
C PRO A 114 3.74 -5.37 14.72
N ARG A 115 4.78 -4.55 14.84
CA ARG A 115 4.72 -3.19 15.37
C ARG A 115 4.51 -2.24 14.20
N VAL A 116 3.34 -1.63 14.14
CA VAL A 116 2.91 -0.81 13.01
C VAL A 116 3.07 0.67 13.36
N ALA A 117 4.01 1.36 12.74
CA ALA A 117 4.09 2.82 12.79
C ALA A 117 3.02 3.44 11.89
N VAL A 118 2.42 4.54 12.32
CA VAL A 118 1.49 5.34 11.51
C VAL A 118 2.03 6.76 11.39
N GLN A 119 2.24 7.23 10.16
CA GLN A 119 2.69 8.60 9.91
C GLN A 119 1.57 9.62 10.17
N ALA A 120 1.97 10.82 10.55
CA ALA A 120 1.11 11.99 10.49
C ALA A 120 0.87 12.44 9.04
N LEU A 121 -0.10 13.30 8.84
CA LEU A 121 -0.30 14.05 7.60
C LEU A 121 0.40 15.41 7.67
N ASN A 122 0.19 16.12 8.77
CA ASN A 122 0.66 17.50 8.97
C ASN A 122 2.05 17.55 9.62
N PRO A 123 2.80 18.63 9.40
CA PRO A 123 4.13 18.80 10.01
C PRO A 123 4.09 18.61 11.53
N HIS A 124 5.08 17.91 12.08
CA HIS A 124 5.22 17.61 13.52
C HIS A 124 4.03 16.90 14.17
N ALA A 125 3.13 16.30 13.37
CA ALA A 125 1.84 15.75 13.78
C ALA A 125 0.91 16.83 14.40
N GLU A 126 1.06 18.04 13.96
CA GLU A 126 0.34 19.25 14.40
C GLU A 126 -0.11 20.08 13.20
N PHE A 127 -0.59 21.30 13.39
CA PHE A 127 -0.97 22.28 12.37
C PHE A 127 -2.19 21.92 11.51
N GLY A 128 -2.85 20.81 11.78
CA GLY A 128 -4.09 20.40 11.15
C GLY A 128 -5.04 19.72 12.13
N THR A 129 -6.18 19.28 11.66
CA THR A 129 -7.16 18.56 12.48
C THR A 129 -7.16 17.05 12.22
N GLU A 130 -6.59 16.61 11.10
CA GLU A 130 -6.63 15.24 10.63
C GLU A 130 -6.00 14.26 11.63
N GLU A 131 -4.96 14.69 12.35
CA GLU A 131 -4.33 13.87 13.39
C GLU A 131 -5.34 13.52 14.48
N LYS A 132 -6.05 14.54 15.02
CA LYS A 132 -6.99 14.37 16.13
C LYS A 132 -8.31 13.74 15.69
N GLU A 133 -8.81 14.10 14.52
CA GLU A 133 -10.12 13.70 14.05
C GLU A 133 -10.13 12.34 13.34
N GLU A 134 -9.02 11.95 12.70
CA GLU A 134 -8.97 10.80 11.82
C GLU A 134 -7.84 9.82 12.19
N ILE A 135 -6.58 10.28 12.32
CA ILE A 135 -5.41 9.39 12.45
C ILE A 135 -5.36 8.75 13.83
N ILE A 136 -5.44 9.54 14.90
CA ILE A 136 -5.45 9.02 16.27
C ILE A 136 -6.63 8.08 16.51
N PRO A 137 -7.86 8.42 16.11
CA PRO A 137 -8.99 7.47 16.21
C PRO A 137 -8.80 6.17 15.42
N ALA A 138 -8.10 6.19 14.27
CA ALA A 138 -7.78 4.98 13.52
C ALA A 138 -6.75 4.11 14.26
N ILE A 139 -5.72 4.72 14.86
CA ILE A 139 -4.71 4.01 15.68
C ILE A 139 -5.38 3.38 16.90
N GLU A 140 -6.25 4.11 17.60
CA GLU A 140 -6.98 3.58 18.74
C GLU A 140 -7.90 2.41 18.36
N GLU A 141 -8.55 2.50 17.21
CA GLU A 141 -9.36 1.40 16.66
C GLU A 141 -8.48 0.17 16.36
N ALA A 142 -7.30 0.37 15.75
CA ALA A 142 -6.34 -0.70 15.51
C ALA A 142 -5.92 -1.39 16.82
N LYS A 143 -5.63 -0.62 17.87
CA LYS A 143 -5.29 -1.13 19.20
C LYS A 143 -6.43 -1.97 19.81
N LYS A 144 -7.69 -1.53 19.68
CA LYS A 144 -8.86 -2.29 20.12
C LYS A 144 -9.01 -3.63 19.39
N LEU A 145 -8.53 -3.71 18.15
CA LEU A 145 -8.48 -4.94 17.35
C LEU A 145 -7.26 -5.83 17.66
N GLY A 146 -6.45 -5.46 18.65
CA GLY A 146 -5.26 -6.21 19.03
C GLY A 146 -4.05 -6.00 18.11
N ILE A 147 -4.03 -4.92 17.33
CA ILE A 147 -2.90 -4.53 16.49
C ILE A 147 -2.00 -3.59 17.29
N ASP A 148 -0.71 -3.88 17.35
CA ASP A 148 0.29 -3.00 17.96
C ASP A 148 0.61 -1.85 17.00
N ALA A 149 -0.20 -0.79 17.06
CA ALA A 149 -0.09 0.40 16.23
C ALA A 149 0.33 1.60 17.06
N ASP A 150 1.27 2.41 16.56
CA ASP A 150 1.82 3.57 17.23
C ASP A 150 1.91 4.78 16.29
N GLY A 151 1.77 5.98 16.85
CA GLY A 151 1.81 7.24 16.11
C GLY A 151 0.72 8.23 16.62
N PRO A 152 0.43 9.30 15.85
CA PRO A 152 1.03 9.65 14.57
C PRO A 152 2.49 10.11 14.69
N LEU A 153 3.38 9.56 13.86
CA LEU A 153 4.78 9.96 13.81
C LEU A 153 4.98 11.09 12.78
N PRO A 154 5.73 12.17 13.10
CA PRO A 154 6.08 13.18 12.12
C PRO A 154 6.75 12.58 10.87
N CYS A 155 6.31 12.97 9.67
CA CYS A 155 6.77 12.36 8.43
C CYS A 155 8.28 12.45 8.20
N ASP A 156 8.89 13.59 8.56
CA ASP A 156 10.32 13.88 8.38
C ASP A 156 11.25 13.01 9.23
N THR A 157 10.77 12.50 10.36
CA THR A 157 11.55 11.68 11.30
C THR A 157 11.02 10.25 11.44
N SER A 158 9.89 9.93 10.83
CA SER A 158 9.20 8.65 11.00
C SER A 158 10.06 7.45 10.59
N PHE A 159 10.82 7.53 9.50
CA PHE A 159 11.71 6.45 9.07
C PHE A 159 12.91 6.27 9.98
N ILE A 160 13.45 7.35 10.54
CA ILE A 160 14.51 7.26 11.54
C ILE A 160 13.98 6.54 12.77
N THR A 161 12.81 6.93 13.23
CA THR A 161 12.18 6.36 14.44
C THR A 161 11.75 4.92 14.21
N ALA A 162 11.04 4.63 13.12
CA ALA A 162 10.45 3.32 12.88
C ALA A 162 11.47 2.30 12.38
N TYR A 163 12.19 2.61 11.30
CA TYR A 163 13.09 1.68 10.61
C TYR A 163 14.49 1.72 11.19
N LYS A 164 15.18 2.88 11.15
CA LYS A 164 16.60 2.98 11.52
C LYS A 164 16.84 2.63 12.99
N ASN A 165 15.96 3.06 13.89
CA ASN A 165 16.06 2.72 15.31
C ASN A 165 15.46 1.34 15.64
N GLY A 166 14.83 0.66 14.67
CA GLY A 166 14.27 -0.67 14.84
C GLY A 166 13.06 -0.72 15.79
N ASN A 167 12.35 0.40 15.95
CA ASN A 167 11.21 0.46 16.86
C ASN A 167 9.97 -0.23 16.29
N HIS A 168 9.84 -0.30 14.95
CA HIS A 168 8.69 -0.87 14.27
C HIS A 168 9.11 -1.83 13.16
N ASP A 169 8.18 -2.66 12.72
CA ASP A 169 8.41 -3.65 11.67
C ASP A 169 7.83 -3.17 10.32
N CYS A 170 6.89 -2.23 10.38
CA CYS A 170 6.28 -1.63 9.20
C CYS A 170 5.74 -0.22 9.49
N ILE A 171 5.40 0.50 8.42
CA ILE A 171 4.87 1.87 8.52
C ILE A 171 3.72 2.10 7.54
N VAL A 172 2.68 2.79 7.98
CA VAL A 172 1.56 3.26 7.17
C VAL A 172 1.63 4.77 7.01
N GLY A 173 1.83 5.23 5.78
CA GLY A 173 1.83 6.66 5.44
C GLY A 173 0.49 7.14 4.91
N MET A 174 0.21 8.44 5.08
CA MET A 174 -1.05 9.02 4.62
C MET A 174 -1.02 9.30 3.11
N TYR A 175 0.14 9.61 2.57
CA TYR A 175 0.29 10.13 1.23
C TYR A 175 1.59 9.63 0.59
N HIS A 176 1.56 9.45 -0.74
CA HIS A 176 2.62 8.80 -1.51
C HIS A 176 4.01 9.43 -1.28
N ASP A 177 4.19 10.73 -1.53
CA ASP A 177 5.53 11.33 -1.52
C ASP A 177 6.11 11.46 -0.11
N ALA A 178 5.26 11.69 0.91
CA ALA A 178 5.71 11.72 2.30
C ALA A 178 6.30 10.36 2.73
N LEU A 179 5.70 9.26 2.27
CA LEU A 179 6.17 7.92 2.58
C LEU A 179 7.36 7.50 1.70
N GLN A 180 7.28 7.72 0.39
CA GLN A 180 8.30 7.24 -0.57
C GLN A 180 9.64 7.99 -0.44
N SER A 181 9.62 9.25 -0.01
CA SER A 181 10.86 10.02 0.20
C SER A 181 11.76 9.40 1.28
N GLY A 182 11.17 8.74 2.26
CA GLY A 182 11.91 8.04 3.31
C GLY A 182 12.51 6.70 2.88
N LEU A 183 12.05 6.13 1.77
CA LEU A 183 12.54 4.85 1.25
C LEU A 183 13.76 5.01 0.31
N LYS A 184 14.04 6.19 -0.17
CA LYS A 184 15.12 6.50 -1.12
C LYS A 184 16.32 7.13 -0.44
#